data_2efdb1012272859f92e8a321cbc2cf1e
#
_entry.id   2efdb1012272859f92e8a321cbc2cf1e
#
_cell.length_a   1.000
_cell.length_b   1.000
_cell.length_c   1.000
_cell.angle_alpha   90.00
_cell.angle_beta   90.00
_cell.angle_gamma   90.00
#
_symmetry.space_group_name_H-M   'P 1'
#
loop_
_entity.id
_entity.type
_entity.pdbx_description
1 polymer ?
#
loop_
_entity_poly.entity_id
_entity_poly.type
_entity_poly.pdbx_seq_one_letter_code
_entity_poly.pdbx_strand_id
1 'polypeptide(L)'
;MRIRIALFAAAFLAALALRVGVLLSVTTNYDLESFSTAVEILRRHGALYLETSRYNYSPVWAHVLLGLDTAAWRADSTLAQTLGGFLLLFDAATALLLARLAGGGRRGAAVALVFFANPVSIFVSSFHLQFDGVALFFLLVALWCAERPEPERGGTVAALSASLLVKHVTAFFPPLFVRTRRRREGLPWLAAAVPYAVFAASFLPYARQWTGIRAHVLGYRSLAEDYGTAMLLQIPGAPSWLPTAVFLASIAAALVLLRGVALRRACLLLSLVTLLTVPGIAEYYFVWPIALGALSGGAGYLVYTLAVTAFFLGSPDGLNLPLTHLPGWHGVWWSLLLWFALEVRRLEREGRAAPA
;
A
#
# COMPACT_ATOMS: atom_id res chain seq x y z
N MET A 1 -15.81 28.06 -16.96
CA MET A 1 -15.31 27.61 -15.62
C MET A 1 -16.34 26.73 -14.90
N ARG A 2 -17.58 27.13 -14.75
CA ARG A 2 -18.65 26.41 -14.03
C ARG A 2 -18.91 24.99 -14.56
N ILE A 3 -19.03 24.81 -15.89
CA ILE A 3 -19.27 23.48 -16.51
C ILE A 3 -18.14 22.47 -16.16
N ARG A 4 -16.88 22.89 -16.18
CA ARG A 4 -15.74 21.98 -15.84
C ARG A 4 -15.75 21.58 -14.37
N ILE A 5 -16.09 22.48 -13.46
CA ILE A 5 -16.25 22.17 -12.03
C ILE A 5 -17.38 21.16 -11.84
N ALA A 6 -18.50 21.35 -12.52
CA ALA A 6 -19.65 20.44 -12.48
C ALA A 6 -19.27 19.04 -12.99
N LEU A 7 -18.49 18.94 -14.08
CA LEU A 7 -18.01 17.66 -14.61
C LEU A 7 -17.06 16.94 -13.63
N PHE A 8 -16.15 17.66 -12.97
CA PHE A 8 -15.29 17.06 -11.94
C PHE A 8 -16.09 16.56 -10.73
N ALA A 9 -17.05 17.37 -10.27
CA ALA A 9 -17.93 16.97 -9.17
C ALA A 9 -18.77 15.75 -9.54
N ALA A 10 -19.35 15.72 -10.75
CA ALA A 10 -20.12 14.58 -11.24
C ALA A 10 -19.28 13.32 -11.34
N ALA A 11 -18.04 13.40 -11.86
CA ALA A 11 -17.12 12.27 -11.95
C ALA A 11 -16.71 11.75 -10.55
N PHE A 12 -16.47 12.65 -9.59
CA PHE A 12 -16.17 12.27 -8.22
C PHE A 12 -17.36 11.59 -7.54
N LEU A 13 -18.57 12.12 -7.72
CA LEU A 13 -19.80 11.52 -7.19
C LEU A 13 -20.09 10.17 -7.84
N ALA A 14 -19.83 10.00 -9.13
CA ALA A 14 -19.95 8.71 -9.81
C ALA A 14 -18.96 7.69 -9.25
N ALA A 15 -17.70 8.09 -9.03
CA ALA A 15 -16.71 7.24 -8.41
C ALA A 15 -17.06 6.86 -6.96
N LEU A 16 -17.63 7.81 -6.20
CA LEU A 16 -18.12 7.56 -4.84
C LEU A 16 -19.30 6.58 -4.87
N ALA A 17 -20.27 6.79 -5.74
CA ALA A 17 -21.41 5.88 -5.89
C ALA A 17 -20.98 4.46 -6.29
N LEU A 18 -19.99 4.34 -7.19
CA LEU A 18 -19.41 3.05 -7.56
C LEU A 18 -18.76 2.36 -6.36
N ARG A 19 -17.94 3.08 -5.57
CA ARG A 19 -17.28 2.55 -4.36
C ARG A 19 -18.29 2.06 -3.33
N VAL A 20 -19.33 2.87 -3.07
CA VAL A 20 -20.41 2.50 -2.15
C VAL A 20 -21.19 1.31 -2.69
N GLY A 21 -21.53 1.29 -3.98
CA GLY A 21 -22.24 0.17 -4.61
C GLY A 21 -21.44 -1.14 -4.51
N VAL A 22 -20.13 -1.11 -4.78
CA VAL A 22 -19.25 -2.26 -4.62
C VAL A 22 -19.19 -2.70 -3.16
N LEU A 23 -18.99 -1.76 -2.22
CA LEU A 23 -18.96 -2.05 -0.79
C LEU A 23 -20.24 -2.75 -0.31
N LEU A 24 -21.40 -2.27 -0.72
CA LEU A 24 -22.68 -2.83 -0.33
C LEU A 24 -22.96 -4.21 -0.95
N SER A 25 -22.22 -4.59 -2.00
CA SER A 25 -22.30 -5.92 -2.61
C SER A 25 -21.45 -6.98 -1.88
N VAL A 26 -20.50 -6.56 -1.03
CA VAL A 26 -19.62 -7.49 -0.29
C VAL A 26 -20.36 -8.06 0.92
N THR A 27 -20.53 -9.38 0.95
CA THR A 27 -21.13 -10.09 2.08
C THR A 27 -20.07 -10.75 2.96
N THR A 28 -19.07 -11.39 2.35
CA THR A 28 -17.92 -11.99 3.02
C THR A 28 -16.77 -12.21 2.03
N ASN A 29 -15.57 -12.32 2.55
CA ASN A 29 -14.37 -12.78 1.84
C ASN A 29 -13.37 -13.34 2.87
N TYR A 30 -12.30 -13.99 2.38
CA TYR A 30 -11.28 -14.60 3.24
C TYR A 30 -10.68 -13.65 4.27
N ASP A 31 -10.41 -12.41 3.88
CA ASP A 31 -9.77 -11.40 4.75
C ASP A 31 -10.75 -10.91 5.82
N LEU A 32 -12.01 -10.66 5.45
CA LEU A 32 -13.05 -10.26 6.41
C LEU A 32 -13.28 -11.34 7.47
N GLU A 33 -13.28 -12.62 7.07
CA GLU A 33 -13.36 -13.74 8.03
C GLU A 33 -12.14 -13.77 8.96
N SER A 34 -10.94 -13.50 8.42
CA SER A 34 -9.71 -13.41 9.22
C SER A 34 -9.77 -12.27 10.24
N PHE A 35 -10.35 -11.12 9.84
CA PHE A 35 -10.55 -9.97 10.73
C PHE A 35 -11.60 -10.28 11.81
N SER A 36 -12.70 -10.90 11.43
CA SER A 36 -13.74 -11.32 12.39
C SER A 36 -13.20 -12.32 13.41
N THR A 37 -12.39 -13.29 12.98
CA THR A 37 -11.70 -14.24 13.86
C THR A 37 -10.79 -13.52 14.85
N ALA A 38 -10.00 -12.56 14.39
CA ALA A 38 -9.13 -11.78 15.27
C ALA A 38 -9.91 -10.96 16.32
N VAL A 39 -11.02 -10.34 15.90
CA VAL A 39 -11.92 -9.59 16.78
C VAL A 39 -12.55 -10.52 17.85
N GLU A 40 -13.02 -11.70 17.47
CA GLU A 40 -13.60 -12.69 18.36
C GLU A 40 -12.59 -13.13 19.45
N ILE A 41 -11.34 -13.44 19.01
CA ILE A 41 -10.27 -13.81 19.95
C ILE A 41 -10.01 -12.68 20.94
N LEU A 42 -9.91 -11.43 20.48
CA LEU A 42 -9.69 -10.28 21.37
C LEU A 42 -10.85 -10.05 22.33
N ARG A 43 -12.11 -10.20 21.91
CA ARG A 43 -13.31 -10.05 22.76
C ARG A 43 -13.32 -11.01 23.95
N ARG A 44 -12.88 -12.25 23.73
CA ARG A 44 -12.80 -13.27 24.79
C ARG A 44 -11.45 -13.25 25.53
N HIS A 45 -10.63 -12.21 25.35
CA HIS A 45 -9.30 -12.09 25.93
C HIS A 45 -8.36 -13.26 25.59
N GLY A 46 -8.53 -13.86 24.41
CA GLY A 46 -7.73 -14.98 23.93
C GLY A 46 -6.34 -14.53 23.46
N ALA A 47 -5.53 -15.54 23.10
CA ALA A 47 -4.15 -15.35 22.67
C ALA A 47 -4.08 -15.18 21.15
N LEU A 48 -4.26 -13.95 20.65
CA LEU A 48 -4.42 -13.61 19.22
C LEU A 48 -3.43 -14.35 18.30
N TYR A 49 -2.14 -14.31 18.60
CA TYR A 49 -1.09 -14.88 17.73
C TYR A 49 -0.85 -16.38 17.93
N LEU A 50 -1.44 -17.00 18.96
CA LEU A 50 -1.33 -18.43 19.21
C LEU A 50 -2.57 -19.19 18.72
N GLU A 51 -3.73 -18.53 18.68
CA GLU A 51 -5.02 -19.17 18.35
C GLU A 51 -5.38 -19.09 16.87
N THR A 52 -4.73 -18.21 16.10
CA THR A 52 -4.96 -18.13 14.64
C THR A 52 -3.68 -17.83 13.87
N SER A 53 -3.49 -18.52 12.76
CA SER A 53 -2.46 -18.21 11.76
C SER A 53 -2.94 -17.17 10.73
N ARG A 54 -4.23 -16.81 10.76
CA ARG A 54 -4.86 -15.90 9.79
C ARG A 54 -4.62 -14.42 10.10
N TYR A 55 -3.94 -14.08 11.22
CA TYR A 55 -3.64 -12.71 11.62
C TYR A 55 -2.12 -12.47 11.64
N ASN A 56 -1.63 -11.70 10.68
CA ASN A 56 -0.22 -11.45 10.44
C ASN A 56 0.18 -9.96 10.53
N TYR A 57 -0.63 -9.13 11.19
CA TYR A 57 -0.41 -7.68 11.31
C TYR A 57 -0.02 -7.28 12.74
N SER A 58 0.23 -5.97 12.94
CA SER A 58 0.51 -5.44 14.28
C SER A 58 -0.71 -5.56 15.20
N PRO A 59 -0.51 -5.62 16.54
CA PRO A 59 -1.62 -5.62 17.48
C PRO A 59 -2.50 -4.37 17.37
N VAL A 60 -1.91 -3.23 16.98
CA VAL A 60 -2.64 -1.96 16.83
C VAL A 60 -3.78 -2.10 15.83
N TRP A 61 -3.54 -2.76 14.69
CA TRP A 61 -4.60 -2.97 13.71
C TRP A 61 -5.71 -3.88 14.25
N ALA A 62 -5.39 -4.91 15.01
CA ALA A 62 -6.40 -5.75 15.66
C ALA A 62 -7.33 -4.97 16.59
N HIS A 63 -6.77 -4.01 17.37
CA HIS A 63 -7.57 -3.13 18.21
C HIS A 63 -8.39 -2.12 17.41
N VAL A 64 -7.90 -1.64 16.27
CA VAL A 64 -8.71 -0.84 15.35
C VAL A 64 -9.92 -1.65 14.85
N LEU A 65 -9.71 -2.90 14.42
CA LEU A 65 -10.79 -3.80 14.01
C LEU A 65 -11.81 -4.04 15.14
N LEU A 66 -11.35 -4.28 16.36
CA LEU A 66 -12.22 -4.42 17.53
C LEU A 66 -13.05 -3.16 17.79
N GLY A 67 -12.45 -1.99 17.63
CA GLY A 67 -13.14 -0.70 17.75
C GLY A 67 -14.21 -0.52 16.67
N LEU A 68 -13.89 -0.86 15.41
CA LEU A 68 -14.81 -0.79 14.28
C LEU A 68 -15.98 -1.78 14.44
N ASP A 69 -15.72 -2.99 14.92
CA ASP A 69 -16.73 -3.98 15.16
C ASP A 69 -17.64 -3.59 16.35
N THR A 70 -17.08 -2.95 17.38
CA THR A 70 -17.89 -2.36 18.47
C THR A 70 -18.78 -1.22 17.97
N ALA A 71 -18.25 -0.40 17.05
CA ALA A 71 -19.04 0.68 16.43
C ALA A 71 -20.15 0.09 15.53
N ALA A 72 -19.84 -0.97 14.79
CA ALA A 72 -20.81 -1.70 13.97
C ALA A 72 -21.99 -2.20 14.80
N TRP A 73 -21.70 -2.86 15.90
CA TRP A 73 -22.72 -3.35 16.85
C TRP A 73 -23.62 -2.24 17.39
N ARG A 74 -23.03 -1.08 17.74
CA ARG A 74 -23.79 0.08 18.25
C ARG A 74 -24.66 0.75 17.18
N ALA A 75 -24.25 0.67 15.91
CA ALA A 75 -24.95 1.28 14.80
C ALA A 75 -25.90 0.32 14.06
N ASP A 76 -26.13 -0.89 14.60
CA ASP A 76 -26.90 -1.96 13.97
C ASP A 76 -26.44 -2.22 12.53
N SER A 77 -25.12 -2.31 12.36
CA SER A 77 -24.46 -2.56 11.06
C SER A 77 -23.48 -3.72 11.16
N THR A 78 -22.89 -4.12 10.04
CA THR A 78 -21.89 -5.20 9.99
C THR A 78 -20.47 -4.66 10.09
N LEU A 79 -19.50 -5.51 10.51
CA LEU A 79 -18.07 -5.18 10.45
C LEU A 79 -17.66 -4.80 9.02
N ALA A 80 -18.16 -5.51 7.99
CA ALA A 80 -17.89 -5.22 6.59
C ALA A 80 -18.27 -3.78 6.21
N GLN A 81 -19.48 -3.36 6.56
CA GLN A 81 -19.98 -2.00 6.27
C GLN A 81 -19.19 -0.93 7.01
N THR A 82 -18.92 -1.14 8.29
CA THR A 82 -18.19 -0.18 9.12
C THR A 82 -16.73 -0.08 8.70
N LEU A 83 -16.07 -1.21 8.45
CA LEU A 83 -14.70 -1.24 7.92
C LEU A 83 -14.64 -0.59 6.54
N GLY A 84 -15.56 -0.94 5.63
CA GLY A 84 -15.60 -0.35 4.29
C GLY A 84 -15.85 1.15 4.31
N GLY A 85 -16.75 1.65 5.18
CA GLY A 85 -16.95 3.08 5.41
C GLY A 85 -15.69 3.77 5.93
N PHE A 86 -14.98 3.15 6.88
CA PHE A 86 -13.70 3.62 7.39
C PHE A 86 -12.64 3.69 6.27
N LEU A 87 -12.50 2.65 5.45
CA LEU A 87 -11.56 2.62 4.33
C LEU A 87 -11.90 3.69 3.29
N LEU A 88 -13.18 3.90 2.98
CA LEU A 88 -13.64 4.93 2.06
C LEU A 88 -13.28 6.34 2.55
N LEU A 89 -13.35 6.61 3.85
CA LEU A 89 -12.89 7.88 4.44
C LEU A 89 -11.39 8.08 4.22
N PHE A 90 -10.57 7.04 4.39
CA PHE A 90 -9.13 7.11 4.12
C PHE A 90 -8.82 7.29 2.63
N ASP A 91 -9.58 6.66 1.74
CA ASP A 91 -9.43 6.86 0.29
C ASP A 91 -9.77 8.31 -0.11
N ALA A 92 -10.84 8.88 0.45
CA ALA A 92 -11.19 10.29 0.23
C ALA A 92 -10.11 11.24 0.79
N ALA A 93 -9.61 10.95 2.01
CA ALA A 93 -8.52 11.71 2.61
C ALA A 93 -7.22 11.61 1.78
N THR A 94 -6.92 10.41 1.23
CA THR A 94 -5.80 10.19 0.31
C THR A 94 -5.96 11.01 -0.96
N ALA A 95 -7.15 11.03 -1.57
CA ALA A 95 -7.43 11.85 -2.75
C ALA A 95 -7.21 13.35 -2.48
N LEU A 96 -7.68 13.85 -1.34
CA LEU A 96 -7.46 15.25 -0.92
C LEU A 96 -5.99 15.56 -0.67
N LEU A 97 -5.26 14.64 -0.06
CA LEU A 97 -3.83 14.78 0.18
C LEU A 97 -3.03 14.78 -1.13
N LEU A 98 -3.37 13.89 -2.05
CA LEU A 98 -2.79 13.86 -3.40
C LEU A 98 -3.06 15.16 -4.18
N ALA A 99 -4.28 15.74 -4.05
CA ALA A 99 -4.57 17.04 -4.63
C ALA A 99 -3.63 18.14 -4.11
N ARG A 100 -3.35 18.14 -2.80
CA ARG A 100 -2.41 19.10 -2.18
C ARG A 100 -0.97 18.85 -2.63
N LEU A 101 -0.53 17.60 -2.63
CA LEU A 101 0.80 17.20 -3.10
C LEU A 101 1.03 17.56 -4.58
N ALA A 102 -0.03 17.55 -5.41
CA ALA A 102 0.03 17.96 -6.80
C ALA A 102 0.00 19.49 -7.01
N GLY A 103 -0.02 20.28 -5.93
CA GLY A 103 -0.05 21.75 -5.96
C GLY A 103 -1.45 22.36 -6.05
N GLY A 104 -2.52 21.59 -5.81
CA GLY A 104 -3.89 22.08 -5.82
C GLY A 104 -4.43 22.43 -7.21
N GLY A 105 -5.50 23.23 -7.26
CA GLY A 105 -6.09 23.67 -8.50
C GLY A 105 -6.60 22.54 -9.41
N ARG A 106 -6.58 22.75 -10.73
CA ARG A 106 -7.06 21.76 -11.71
C ARG A 106 -6.22 20.49 -11.73
N ARG A 107 -4.89 20.64 -11.61
CA ARG A 107 -3.97 19.49 -11.57
C ARG A 107 -4.23 18.64 -10.33
N GLY A 108 -4.38 19.27 -9.17
CA GLY A 108 -4.71 18.58 -7.93
C GLY A 108 -6.03 17.84 -8.03
N ALA A 109 -7.09 18.48 -8.55
CA ALA A 109 -8.38 17.84 -8.76
C ALA A 109 -8.28 16.62 -9.69
N ALA A 110 -7.52 16.74 -10.80
CA ALA A 110 -7.34 15.64 -11.73
C ALA A 110 -6.59 14.45 -11.07
N VAL A 111 -5.53 14.70 -10.32
CA VAL A 111 -4.77 13.66 -9.61
C VAL A 111 -5.65 12.97 -8.55
N ALA A 112 -6.43 13.76 -7.79
CA ALA A 112 -7.37 13.20 -6.81
C ALA A 112 -8.40 12.29 -7.47
N LEU A 113 -8.99 12.72 -8.59
CA LEU A 113 -9.98 11.93 -9.33
C LEU A 113 -9.36 10.67 -9.94
N VAL A 114 -8.16 10.78 -10.53
CA VAL A 114 -7.43 9.63 -11.11
C VAL A 114 -7.16 8.56 -10.06
N PHE A 115 -6.84 8.94 -8.83
CA PHE A 115 -6.71 7.99 -7.73
C PHE A 115 -8.05 7.47 -7.24
N PHE A 116 -9.02 8.37 -6.96
CA PHE A 116 -10.28 8.01 -6.33
C PHE A 116 -11.17 7.16 -7.24
N ALA A 117 -11.10 7.38 -8.56
CA ALA A 117 -11.81 6.58 -9.57
C ALA A 117 -10.98 5.40 -10.10
N ASN A 118 -9.76 5.16 -9.58
CA ASN A 118 -8.91 4.07 -10.05
C ASN A 118 -9.52 2.71 -9.70
N PRO A 119 -9.75 1.82 -10.68
CA PRO A 119 -10.36 0.51 -10.42
C PRO A 119 -9.58 -0.33 -9.42
N VAL A 120 -8.24 -0.31 -9.46
CA VAL A 120 -7.38 -1.05 -8.52
C VAL A 120 -7.63 -0.59 -7.08
N SER A 121 -7.71 0.73 -6.86
CA SER A 121 -8.03 1.27 -5.54
C SER A 121 -9.45 0.89 -5.09
N ILE A 122 -10.43 0.89 -6.00
CA ILE A 122 -11.80 0.48 -5.70
C ILE A 122 -11.85 -1.00 -5.32
N PHE A 123 -11.21 -1.88 -6.09
CA PHE A 123 -11.14 -3.31 -5.78
C PHE A 123 -10.52 -3.56 -4.42
N VAL A 124 -9.37 -2.98 -4.14
CA VAL A 124 -8.64 -3.25 -2.89
C VAL A 124 -9.39 -2.76 -1.66
N SER A 125 -9.93 -1.53 -1.67
CA SER A 125 -10.56 -0.96 -0.49
C SER A 125 -12.05 -1.28 -0.36
N SER A 126 -12.82 -1.27 -1.48
CA SER A 126 -14.27 -1.44 -1.41
C SER A 126 -14.73 -2.87 -1.61
N PHE A 127 -13.99 -3.70 -2.36
CA PHE A 127 -14.34 -5.10 -2.62
C PHE A 127 -13.61 -6.05 -1.68
N HIS A 128 -12.27 -6.00 -1.61
CA HIS A 128 -11.49 -6.85 -0.70
C HIS A 128 -11.49 -6.39 0.76
N LEU A 129 -11.92 -5.14 1.05
CA LEU A 129 -11.89 -4.53 2.38
C LEU A 129 -10.48 -4.50 2.99
N GLN A 130 -9.46 -4.36 2.12
CA GLN A 130 -8.07 -4.31 2.55
C GLN A 130 -7.64 -2.90 2.92
N PHE A 131 -6.87 -2.82 3.98
CA PHE A 131 -6.45 -1.56 4.60
C PHE A 131 -5.08 -1.04 4.14
N ASP A 132 -4.56 -1.56 3.03
CA ASP A 132 -3.35 -1.04 2.38
C ASP A 132 -3.44 0.45 2.12
N GLY A 133 -4.62 0.95 1.73
CA GLY A 133 -4.91 2.37 1.54
C GLY A 133 -4.67 3.22 2.79
N VAL A 134 -4.93 2.67 3.99
CA VAL A 134 -4.67 3.37 5.27
C VAL A 134 -3.17 3.53 5.51
N ALA A 135 -2.39 2.47 5.27
CA ALA A 135 -0.93 2.54 5.40
C ALA A 135 -0.32 3.50 4.38
N LEU A 136 -0.82 3.49 3.14
CA LEU A 136 -0.42 4.43 2.09
C LEU A 136 -0.79 5.88 2.42
N PHE A 137 -1.97 6.13 3.00
CA PHE A 137 -2.35 7.46 3.46
C PHE A 137 -1.30 8.02 4.43
N PHE A 138 -0.91 7.26 5.44
CA PHE A 138 0.11 7.70 6.39
C PHE A 138 1.50 7.87 5.74
N LEU A 139 1.87 7.02 4.78
CA LEU A 139 3.10 7.22 3.99
C LEU A 139 3.05 8.54 3.21
N LEU A 140 1.92 8.88 2.59
CA LEU A 140 1.72 10.16 1.89
C LEU A 140 1.71 11.35 2.86
N VAL A 141 1.17 11.22 4.07
CA VAL A 141 1.29 12.23 5.12
C VAL A 141 2.74 12.46 5.49
N ALA A 142 3.52 11.38 5.66
CA ALA A 142 4.96 11.50 5.92
C ALA A 142 5.68 12.23 4.79
N LEU A 143 5.35 11.91 3.53
CA LEU A 143 5.87 12.57 2.35
C LEU A 143 5.50 14.07 2.33
N TRP A 144 4.24 14.39 2.62
CA TRP A 144 3.77 15.77 2.70
C TRP A 144 4.49 16.58 3.79
N CYS A 145 4.67 16.02 4.99
CA CYS A 145 5.41 16.63 6.09
C CYS A 145 6.89 16.85 5.72
N ALA A 146 7.53 15.90 5.05
CA ALA A 146 8.92 15.96 4.65
C ALA A 146 9.20 16.97 3.52
N GLU A 147 8.22 17.24 2.67
CA GLU A 147 8.34 18.13 1.50
C GLU A 147 7.80 19.55 1.74
N ARG A 148 7.41 19.87 2.97
CA ARG A 148 7.05 21.27 3.32
C ARG A 148 8.26 22.19 3.21
N PRO A 149 8.08 23.50 2.94
CA PRO A 149 9.17 24.47 2.95
C PRO A 149 9.99 24.44 4.24
N GLU A 150 9.32 24.24 5.37
CA GLU A 150 9.90 23.91 6.67
C GLU A 150 9.53 22.47 7.01
N PRO A 151 10.43 21.48 6.81
CA PRO A 151 10.15 20.08 7.00
C PRO A 151 9.74 19.75 8.44
N GLU A 152 8.57 19.15 8.58
CA GLU A 152 7.99 18.79 9.87
C GLU A 152 8.46 17.39 10.28
N ARG A 153 9.60 17.31 10.96
CA ARG A 153 10.24 16.04 11.34
C ARG A 153 9.39 15.18 12.24
N GLY A 154 8.74 15.81 13.25
CA GLY A 154 7.85 15.10 14.17
C GLY A 154 6.68 14.45 13.45
N GLY A 155 5.99 15.20 12.61
CA GLY A 155 4.88 14.71 11.77
C GLY A 155 5.33 13.61 10.81
N THR A 156 6.52 13.75 10.19
CA THR A 156 7.09 12.70 9.32
C THR A 156 7.30 11.39 10.08
N VAL A 157 7.94 11.44 11.26
CA VAL A 157 8.20 10.24 12.10
C VAL A 157 6.88 9.62 12.58
N ALA A 158 5.95 10.43 13.06
CA ALA A 158 4.66 9.95 13.53
C ALA A 158 3.86 9.26 12.41
N ALA A 159 3.85 9.85 11.21
CA ALA A 159 3.17 9.29 10.05
C ALA A 159 3.83 7.99 9.56
N LEU A 160 5.17 7.91 9.51
CA LEU A 160 5.87 6.67 9.18
C LEU A 160 5.60 5.57 10.22
N SER A 161 5.53 5.93 11.50
CA SER A 161 5.18 4.99 12.58
C SER A 161 3.76 4.47 12.41
N ALA A 162 2.80 5.35 12.14
CA ALA A 162 1.41 4.96 11.90
C ALA A 162 1.28 4.06 10.67
N SER A 163 1.98 4.39 9.56
CA SER A 163 2.02 3.56 8.35
C SER A 163 2.50 2.14 8.67
N LEU A 164 3.61 2.02 9.40
CA LEU A 164 4.20 0.73 9.77
C LEU A 164 3.34 -0.07 10.76
N LEU A 165 2.69 0.60 11.72
CA LEU A 165 1.75 -0.02 12.65
C LEU A 165 0.50 -0.56 11.95
N VAL A 166 0.05 0.10 10.88
CA VAL A 166 -1.06 -0.41 10.07
C VAL A 166 -0.60 -1.62 9.25
N LYS A 167 0.51 -1.50 8.50
CA LYS A 167 0.98 -2.59 7.64
C LYS A 167 2.51 -2.61 7.52
N HIS A 168 3.12 -3.66 8.01
CA HIS A 168 4.59 -3.77 8.14
C HIS A 168 5.35 -3.80 6.80
N VAL A 169 4.69 -4.03 5.67
CA VAL A 169 5.31 -3.93 4.34
C VAL A 169 5.87 -2.53 4.07
N THR A 170 5.39 -1.50 4.77
CA THR A 170 5.95 -0.14 4.68
C THR A 170 7.31 0.03 5.34
N ALA A 171 7.83 -1.01 5.99
CA ALA A 171 9.15 -0.99 6.65
C ALA A 171 10.31 -0.61 5.72
N PHE A 172 10.16 -0.74 4.42
CA PHE A 172 11.20 -0.37 3.46
C PHE A 172 11.29 1.15 3.19
N PHE A 173 10.28 1.94 3.57
CA PHE A 173 10.22 3.37 3.25
C PHE A 173 10.99 4.29 4.21
N PRO A 174 11.01 4.11 5.55
CA PRO A 174 11.68 5.03 6.46
C PRO A 174 13.13 5.38 6.08
N PRO A 175 13.98 4.45 5.56
CA PRO A 175 15.33 4.77 5.13
C PRO A 175 15.41 5.80 3.99
N LEU A 176 14.37 5.92 3.14
CA LEU A 176 14.33 6.96 2.10
C LEU A 176 14.22 8.36 2.66
N PHE A 177 13.65 8.51 3.86
CA PHE A 177 13.47 9.81 4.52
C PHE A 177 14.71 10.27 5.29
N VAL A 178 15.74 9.43 5.39
CA VAL A 178 16.98 9.77 6.08
C VAL A 178 17.73 10.90 5.36
N ARG A 179 18.26 11.81 6.14
CA ARG A 179 19.16 12.88 5.67
C ARG A 179 20.40 12.27 5.02
N THR A 180 20.67 12.69 3.79
CA THR A 180 21.90 12.32 3.07
C THR A 180 22.65 13.58 2.67
N ARG A 181 23.90 13.45 2.17
CA ARG A 181 24.67 14.55 1.63
C ARG A 181 23.92 15.34 0.54
N ARG A 182 23.05 14.66 -0.23
CA ARG A 182 22.20 15.24 -1.28
C ARG A 182 20.84 15.70 -0.78
N ARG A 183 20.33 15.13 0.31
CA ARG A 183 19.06 15.50 0.97
C ARG A 183 19.40 16.15 2.32
N ARG A 184 19.63 17.45 2.34
CA ARG A 184 19.96 18.17 3.59
C ARG A 184 18.83 18.23 4.60
N GLU A 185 17.58 18.12 4.15
CA GLU A 185 16.33 18.29 4.90
C GLU A 185 15.76 16.99 5.48
N GLY A 186 16.42 15.84 5.25
CA GLY A 186 15.94 14.53 5.71
C GLY A 186 16.00 14.34 7.23
N LEU A 187 15.48 13.19 7.68
CA LEU A 187 15.50 12.79 9.08
C LEU A 187 16.91 12.39 9.53
N PRO A 188 17.31 12.67 10.79
CA PRO A 188 18.43 11.98 11.42
C PRO A 188 18.19 10.46 11.45
N TRP A 189 19.26 9.66 11.43
CA TRP A 189 19.16 8.21 11.48
C TRP A 189 18.35 7.69 12.67
N LEU A 190 18.56 8.27 13.85
CA LEU A 190 17.82 7.90 15.07
C LEU A 190 16.33 8.17 14.91
N ALA A 191 15.94 9.31 14.30
CA ALA A 191 14.53 9.61 14.05
C ALA A 191 13.92 8.63 13.04
N ALA A 192 14.66 8.20 12.01
CA ALA A 192 14.20 7.19 11.05
C ALA A 192 14.11 5.78 11.65
N ALA A 193 14.77 5.51 12.78
CA ALA A 193 14.66 4.25 13.51
C ALA A 193 13.41 4.18 14.41
N VAL A 194 12.83 5.34 14.79
CA VAL A 194 11.66 5.40 15.70
C VAL A 194 10.46 4.59 15.18
N PRO A 195 10.06 4.62 13.88
CA PRO A 195 8.97 3.79 13.38
C PRO A 195 9.13 2.30 13.68
N TYR A 196 10.35 1.77 13.55
CA TYR A 196 10.65 0.37 13.86
C TYR A 196 10.58 0.09 15.36
N ALA A 197 11.08 1.00 16.19
CA ALA A 197 11.00 0.88 17.63
C ALA A 197 9.54 0.90 18.11
N VAL A 198 8.72 1.79 17.57
CA VAL A 198 7.29 1.87 17.87
C VAL A 198 6.55 0.61 17.41
N PHE A 199 6.86 0.10 16.21
CA PHE A 199 6.31 -1.16 15.71
C PHE A 199 6.69 -2.34 16.63
N ALA A 200 7.96 -2.48 16.97
CA ALA A 200 8.42 -3.54 17.89
C ALA A 200 7.77 -3.41 19.29
N ALA A 201 7.71 -2.18 19.83
CA ALA A 201 7.10 -1.92 21.12
C ALA A 201 5.59 -2.26 21.15
N SER A 202 4.89 -2.18 20.01
CA SER A 202 3.47 -2.55 19.93
C SER A 202 3.21 -4.01 20.31
N PHE A 203 4.20 -4.89 20.18
CA PHE A 203 4.09 -6.30 20.54
C PHE A 203 4.40 -6.60 22.01
N LEU A 204 4.88 -5.64 22.80
CA LEU A 204 5.23 -5.87 24.22
C LEU A 204 4.07 -6.46 25.05
N PRO A 205 2.81 -6.00 24.90
CA PRO A 205 1.68 -6.60 25.62
C PRO A 205 1.43 -8.07 25.21
N TYR A 206 1.94 -8.48 24.05
CA TYR A 206 1.79 -9.80 23.47
C TYR A 206 3.06 -10.64 23.55
N ALA A 207 4.05 -10.25 24.36
CA ALA A 207 5.37 -10.93 24.42
C ALA A 207 5.27 -12.43 24.78
N ARG A 208 4.25 -12.82 25.57
CA ARG A 208 3.99 -14.25 25.89
C ARG A 208 3.54 -15.06 24.67
N GLN A 209 3.14 -14.42 23.58
CA GLN A 209 2.72 -15.04 22.33
C GLN A 209 3.83 -15.01 21.25
N TRP A 210 5.10 -14.87 21.67
CA TRP A 210 6.23 -14.67 20.77
C TRP A 210 6.38 -15.75 19.70
N THR A 211 6.08 -17.01 20.03
CA THR A 211 6.15 -18.12 19.05
C THR A 211 5.19 -17.90 17.89
N GLY A 212 3.96 -17.47 18.16
CA GLY A 212 2.98 -17.12 17.14
C GLY A 212 3.35 -15.85 16.36
N ILE A 213 3.83 -14.80 17.06
CA ILE A 213 4.30 -13.56 16.40
C ILE A 213 5.42 -13.88 15.42
N ARG A 214 6.40 -14.68 15.85
CA ARG A 214 7.51 -15.10 14.98
C ARG A 214 7.04 -15.90 13.78
N ALA A 215 6.10 -16.83 13.98
CA ALA A 215 5.60 -17.69 12.91
C ALA A 215 4.71 -16.94 11.92
N HIS A 216 3.77 -16.11 12.42
CA HIS A 216 2.69 -15.55 11.60
C HIS A 216 2.94 -14.11 11.16
N VAL A 217 3.72 -13.30 11.89
CA VAL A 217 4.03 -11.91 11.51
C VAL A 217 5.40 -11.82 10.85
N LEU A 218 6.46 -12.29 11.55
CA LEU A 218 7.83 -12.17 11.03
C LEU A 218 8.16 -13.22 9.98
N GLY A 219 7.58 -14.41 10.09
CA GLY A 219 7.74 -15.52 9.16
C GLY A 219 6.64 -15.60 8.09
N TYR A 220 5.77 -14.58 7.99
CA TYR A 220 4.68 -14.57 7.03
C TYR A 220 5.18 -14.75 5.61
N ARG A 221 4.55 -15.67 4.88
CA ARG A 221 4.70 -15.85 3.44
C ARG A 221 3.37 -15.63 2.79
N SER A 222 3.35 -14.87 1.69
CA SER A 222 2.13 -14.61 0.94
C SER A 222 1.63 -15.85 0.22
N LEU A 223 0.32 -15.89 -0.08
CA LEU A 223 -0.36 -17.05 -0.66
C LEU A 223 0.13 -17.38 -2.08
N ALA A 224 0.47 -16.38 -2.90
CA ALA A 224 1.04 -16.60 -4.22
C ALA A 224 2.57 -16.73 -4.12
N GLU A 225 3.06 -17.96 -3.92
CA GLU A 225 4.49 -18.25 -3.77
C GLU A 225 5.28 -18.13 -5.09
N ASP A 226 4.62 -18.09 -6.25
CA ASP A 226 5.22 -18.04 -7.59
C ASP A 226 5.19 -16.64 -8.20
N TYR A 227 5.66 -15.62 -7.47
CA TYR A 227 5.70 -14.25 -7.94
C TYR A 227 7.07 -13.59 -7.74
N GLY A 228 7.38 -12.55 -8.54
CA GLY A 228 8.59 -11.76 -8.40
C GLY A 228 9.86 -12.58 -8.49
N THR A 229 10.72 -12.51 -7.48
CA THR A 229 11.97 -13.28 -7.47
C THR A 229 11.75 -14.79 -7.38
N ALA A 230 10.68 -15.26 -6.77
CA ALA A 230 10.35 -16.69 -6.75
C ALA A 230 10.04 -17.19 -8.17
N MET A 231 9.27 -16.42 -8.96
CA MET A 231 9.00 -16.74 -10.36
C MET A 231 10.28 -16.73 -11.23
N LEU A 232 11.16 -15.74 -11.00
CA LEU A 232 12.38 -15.58 -11.81
C LEU A 232 13.48 -16.60 -11.46
N LEU A 233 13.49 -17.10 -10.24
CA LEU A 233 14.53 -17.96 -9.69
C LEU A 233 14.05 -19.42 -9.50
N GLN A 234 13.14 -19.89 -10.35
CA GLN A 234 12.75 -21.31 -10.43
C GLN A 234 13.89 -22.17 -11.00
N ILE A 235 15.04 -22.15 -10.33
CA ILE A 235 16.23 -22.89 -10.72
C ILE A 235 16.23 -24.23 -9.98
N PRO A 236 16.24 -25.38 -10.67
CA PRO A 236 16.32 -26.69 -10.01
C PRO A 236 17.50 -26.77 -9.04
N GLY A 237 17.23 -27.13 -7.78
CA GLY A 237 18.27 -27.22 -6.74
C GLY A 237 18.65 -25.90 -6.08
N ALA A 238 18.04 -24.76 -6.44
CA ALA A 238 18.28 -23.53 -5.73
C ALA A 238 17.74 -23.58 -4.29
N PRO A 239 18.48 -23.01 -3.31
CA PRO A 239 18.02 -23.01 -1.93
C PRO A 239 16.78 -22.12 -1.76
N SER A 240 15.83 -22.54 -0.92
CA SER A 240 14.54 -21.85 -0.70
C SER A 240 14.66 -20.40 -0.17
N TRP A 241 15.80 -20.05 0.42
CA TRP A 241 16.08 -18.69 0.90
C TRP A 241 16.51 -17.71 -0.21
N LEU A 242 16.93 -18.23 -1.38
CA LEU A 242 17.50 -17.41 -2.47
C LEU A 242 16.56 -16.31 -2.98
N PRO A 243 15.27 -16.56 -3.26
CA PRO A 243 14.36 -15.50 -3.67
C PRO A 243 14.26 -14.35 -2.65
N THR A 244 14.18 -14.69 -1.37
CA THR A 244 14.15 -13.70 -0.29
C THR A 244 15.45 -12.90 -0.20
N ALA A 245 16.60 -13.55 -0.35
CA ALA A 245 17.90 -12.87 -0.34
C ALA A 245 18.03 -11.89 -1.52
N VAL A 246 17.60 -12.29 -2.72
CA VAL A 246 17.62 -11.43 -3.89
C VAL A 246 16.64 -10.25 -3.73
N PHE A 247 15.46 -10.49 -3.16
CA PHE A 247 14.51 -9.42 -2.82
C PHE A 247 15.16 -8.39 -1.88
N LEU A 248 15.72 -8.82 -0.76
CA LEU A 248 16.36 -7.93 0.22
C LEU A 248 17.56 -7.19 -0.38
N ALA A 249 18.37 -7.86 -1.20
CA ALA A 249 19.47 -7.23 -1.92
C ALA A 249 18.96 -6.16 -2.89
N SER A 250 17.86 -6.42 -3.60
CA SER A 250 17.23 -5.45 -4.52
C SER A 250 16.71 -4.23 -3.78
N ILE A 251 16.07 -4.42 -2.62
CA ILE A 251 15.66 -3.30 -1.76
C ILE A 251 16.86 -2.48 -1.27
N ALA A 252 17.91 -3.15 -0.77
CA ALA A 252 19.12 -2.47 -0.31
C ALA A 252 19.78 -1.67 -1.45
N ALA A 253 19.91 -2.25 -2.63
CA ALA A 253 20.42 -1.58 -3.82
C ALA A 253 19.55 -0.37 -4.21
N ALA A 254 18.23 -0.54 -4.24
CA ALA A 254 17.30 0.56 -4.51
C ALA A 254 17.45 1.70 -3.51
N LEU A 255 17.53 1.42 -2.21
CA LEU A 255 17.73 2.43 -1.17
C LEU A 255 19.04 3.22 -1.37
N VAL A 256 20.11 2.57 -1.82
CA VAL A 256 21.40 3.23 -2.14
C VAL A 256 21.27 4.09 -3.39
N LEU A 257 20.74 3.55 -4.47
CA LEU A 257 20.64 4.24 -5.77
C LEU A 257 19.67 5.43 -5.73
N LEU A 258 18.60 5.33 -4.94
CA LEU A 258 17.58 6.36 -4.83
C LEU A 258 17.93 7.51 -3.88
N ARG A 259 19.10 7.51 -3.22
CA ARG A 259 19.54 8.56 -2.27
C ARG A 259 19.57 9.97 -2.85
N GLY A 260 19.76 10.11 -4.15
CA GLY A 260 19.82 11.41 -4.85
C GLY A 260 18.54 11.78 -5.61
N VAL A 261 17.55 10.91 -5.62
CA VAL A 261 16.30 11.08 -6.35
C VAL A 261 15.30 11.86 -5.50
N ALA A 262 14.46 12.70 -6.12
CA ALA A 262 13.38 13.41 -5.43
C ALA A 262 12.48 12.40 -4.67
N LEU A 263 12.11 12.75 -3.41
CA LEU A 263 11.54 11.81 -2.45
C LEU A 263 10.28 11.10 -2.98
N ARG A 264 9.35 11.83 -3.62
CA ARG A 264 8.14 11.25 -4.24
C ARG A 264 8.48 10.16 -5.24
N ARG A 265 9.43 10.44 -6.13
CA ARG A 265 9.84 9.49 -7.16
C ARG A 265 10.62 8.32 -6.55
N ALA A 266 11.45 8.58 -5.54
CA ALA A 266 12.12 7.52 -4.80
C ALA A 266 11.11 6.57 -4.14
N CYS A 267 10.04 7.09 -3.53
CA CYS A 267 8.96 6.26 -2.98
C CYS A 267 8.24 5.44 -4.06
N LEU A 268 7.93 6.05 -5.21
CA LEU A 268 7.31 5.31 -6.34
C LEU A 268 8.24 4.20 -6.83
N LEU A 269 9.51 4.52 -7.12
CA LEU A 269 10.47 3.52 -7.62
C LEU A 269 10.71 2.40 -6.62
N LEU A 270 10.79 2.71 -5.32
CA LEU A 270 10.91 1.68 -4.29
C LEU A 270 9.67 0.78 -4.25
N SER A 271 8.46 1.35 -4.40
CA SER A 271 7.22 0.55 -4.51
C SER A 271 7.28 -0.40 -5.71
N LEU A 272 7.72 0.09 -6.87
CA LEU A 272 7.85 -0.72 -8.08
C LEU A 272 8.90 -1.83 -7.91
N VAL A 273 10.08 -1.52 -7.35
CA VAL A 273 11.12 -2.52 -7.04
C VAL A 273 10.59 -3.56 -6.06
N THR A 274 9.90 -3.13 -5.00
CA THR A 274 9.30 -4.04 -4.02
C THR A 274 8.37 -5.04 -4.70
N LEU A 275 7.43 -4.56 -5.53
CA LEU A 275 6.47 -5.42 -6.21
C LEU A 275 7.10 -6.28 -7.31
N LEU A 276 8.17 -5.81 -7.96
CA LEU A 276 8.89 -6.60 -8.97
C LEU A 276 9.71 -7.75 -8.38
N THR A 277 10.15 -7.60 -7.12
CA THR A 277 11.14 -8.52 -6.52
C THR A 277 10.64 -9.29 -5.32
N VAL A 278 9.50 -8.94 -4.73
CA VAL A 278 8.95 -9.69 -3.59
C VAL A 278 8.69 -11.16 -3.98
N PRO A 279 9.13 -12.13 -3.16
CA PRO A 279 9.08 -13.56 -3.53
C PRO A 279 7.70 -14.20 -3.38
N GLY A 280 6.70 -13.43 -3.08
CA GLY A 280 5.30 -13.83 -3.00
C GLY A 280 4.43 -12.61 -2.83
N ILE A 281 3.21 -12.63 -3.32
CA ILE A 281 2.33 -11.47 -3.34
C ILE A 281 0.89 -11.85 -2.98
N ALA A 282 0.17 -10.90 -2.42
CA ALA A 282 -1.28 -10.92 -2.39
C ALA A 282 -1.80 -9.80 -3.31
N GLU A 283 -2.95 -10.03 -3.93
CA GLU A 283 -3.52 -9.16 -4.96
C GLU A 283 -3.68 -7.70 -4.51
N TYR A 284 -4.02 -7.48 -3.27
CA TYR A 284 -4.19 -6.14 -2.70
C TYR A 284 -2.90 -5.31 -2.64
N TYR A 285 -1.71 -5.91 -2.74
CA TYR A 285 -0.46 -5.14 -2.82
C TYR A 285 -0.33 -4.32 -4.11
N PHE A 286 -1.09 -4.64 -5.15
CA PHE A 286 -1.09 -3.88 -6.40
C PHE A 286 -1.56 -2.43 -6.26
N VAL A 287 -2.21 -2.06 -5.15
CA VAL A 287 -2.57 -0.66 -4.88
C VAL A 287 -1.38 0.22 -4.49
N TRP A 288 -0.25 -0.37 -4.06
CA TRP A 288 0.88 0.37 -3.50
C TRP A 288 1.46 1.45 -4.42
N PRO A 289 1.72 1.20 -5.71
CA PRO A 289 2.23 2.24 -6.59
C PRO A 289 1.12 3.18 -7.11
N ILE A 290 -0.18 2.86 -6.94
CA ILE A 290 -1.29 3.61 -7.55
C ILE A 290 -1.35 5.06 -7.06
N ALA A 291 -1.26 5.29 -5.75
CA ALA A 291 -1.35 6.65 -5.19
C ALA A 291 -0.14 7.52 -5.62
N LEU A 292 1.07 6.97 -5.53
CA LEU A 292 2.30 7.65 -5.95
C LEU A 292 2.35 7.82 -7.47
N GLY A 293 1.86 6.83 -8.22
CA GLY A 293 1.74 6.87 -9.67
C GLY A 293 0.76 7.92 -10.17
N ALA A 294 -0.33 8.17 -9.46
CA ALA A 294 -1.26 9.24 -9.80
C ALA A 294 -0.60 10.63 -9.79
N LEU A 295 0.42 10.83 -8.93
CA LEU A 295 1.21 12.08 -8.90
C LEU A 295 2.14 12.21 -10.11
N SER A 296 2.74 11.12 -10.59
CA SER A 296 3.67 11.12 -11.73
C SER A 296 2.96 11.01 -13.07
N GLY A 297 1.85 10.29 -13.13
CA GLY A 297 1.09 10.01 -14.36
C GLY A 297 1.91 9.20 -15.38
N GLY A 298 1.46 9.22 -16.63
CA GLY A 298 2.22 8.65 -17.76
C GLY A 298 1.72 7.27 -18.21
N ALA A 299 2.32 6.79 -19.32
CA ALA A 299 1.88 5.57 -19.99
C ALA A 299 2.08 4.33 -19.10
N GLY A 300 3.18 4.25 -18.33
CA GLY A 300 3.43 3.12 -17.44
C GLY A 300 2.35 2.97 -16.36
N TYR A 301 1.94 4.08 -15.74
CA TYR A 301 0.83 4.09 -14.79
C TYR A 301 -0.48 3.57 -15.42
N LEU A 302 -0.79 4.04 -16.64
CA LEU A 302 -2.02 3.63 -17.33
C LEU A 302 -1.99 2.14 -17.69
N VAL A 303 -0.89 1.67 -18.30
CA VAL A 303 -0.74 0.25 -18.66
C VAL A 303 -0.83 -0.66 -17.45
N TYR A 304 -0.17 -0.27 -16.35
CA TYR A 304 -0.25 -1.00 -15.10
C TYR A 304 -1.69 -1.04 -14.53
N THR A 305 -2.35 0.12 -14.48
CA THR A 305 -3.76 0.19 -14.01
C THR A 305 -4.67 -0.72 -14.82
N LEU A 306 -4.53 -0.73 -16.16
CA LEU A 306 -5.34 -1.59 -17.03
C LEU A 306 -5.01 -3.07 -16.84
N ALA A 307 -3.72 -3.43 -16.72
CA ALA A 307 -3.30 -4.81 -16.50
C ALA A 307 -3.82 -5.37 -15.17
N VAL A 308 -3.71 -4.61 -14.08
CA VAL A 308 -4.22 -5.02 -12.76
C VAL A 308 -5.75 -5.06 -12.75
N THR A 309 -6.42 -4.11 -13.40
CA THR A 309 -7.88 -4.14 -13.52
C THR A 309 -8.34 -5.39 -14.25
N ALA A 310 -7.72 -5.71 -15.39
CA ALA A 310 -8.02 -6.91 -16.15
C ALA A 310 -7.76 -8.18 -15.32
N PHE A 311 -6.67 -8.21 -14.55
CA PHE A 311 -6.37 -9.28 -13.62
C PHE A 311 -7.50 -9.47 -12.60
N PHE A 312 -7.97 -8.41 -11.91
CA PHE A 312 -9.07 -8.50 -10.95
C PHE A 312 -10.41 -8.92 -11.58
N LEU A 313 -10.65 -8.57 -12.84
CA LEU A 313 -11.87 -9.01 -13.53
C LEU A 313 -11.88 -10.53 -13.76
N GLY A 314 -10.73 -11.14 -14.00
CA GLY A 314 -10.58 -12.59 -14.29
C GLY A 314 -10.15 -13.45 -13.11
N SER A 315 -9.63 -12.85 -12.03
CA SER A 315 -9.18 -13.60 -10.85
C SER A 315 -10.34 -14.25 -10.10
N PRO A 316 -10.16 -15.48 -9.59
CA PRO A 316 -11.14 -16.12 -8.69
C PRO A 316 -11.43 -15.30 -7.43
N ASP A 317 -10.43 -14.56 -6.93
CA ASP A 317 -10.57 -13.65 -5.78
C ASP A 317 -11.07 -12.26 -6.19
N GLY A 318 -11.27 -12.03 -7.50
CA GLY A 318 -11.89 -10.82 -8.06
C GLY A 318 -13.34 -11.06 -8.45
N LEU A 319 -13.76 -10.54 -9.62
CA LEU A 319 -15.12 -10.74 -10.13
C LEU A 319 -15.34 -12.10 -10.81
N ASN A 320 -14.27 -12.86 -11.01
CA ASN A 320 -14.30 -14.21 -11.62
C ASN A 320 -15.13 -14.26 -12.94
N LEU A 321 -14.96 -13.22 -13.76
CA LEU A 321 -15.63 -13.22 -15.07
C LEU A 321 -14.99 -14.28 -15.97
N PRO A 322 -15.73 -14.95 -16.84
CA PRO A 322 -15.24 -16.00 -17.71
C PRO A 322 -14.39 -15.44 -18.87
N LEU A 323 -13.36 -14.68 -18.54
CA LEU A 323 -12.48 -13.99 -19.47
C LEU A 323 -11.14 -14.75 -19.53
N THR A 324 -11.11 -15.85 -20.28
CA THR A 324 -10.00 -16.83 -20.33
C THR A 324 -8.66 -16.29 -20.87
N HIS A 325 -8.62 -15.07 -21.38
CA HIS A 325 -7.43 -14.48 -22.01
C HIS A 325 -6.91 -13.22 -21.30
N LEU A 326 -7.39 -12.95 -20.07
CA LEU A 326 -6.89 -11.81 -19.31
C LEU A 326 -5.49 -12.10 -18.74
N PRO A 327 -4.66 -11.06 -18.57
CA PRO A 327 -3.33 -11.22 -18.01
C PRO A 327 -3.41 -11.77 -16.59
N GLY A 328 -2.79 -12.93 -16.37
CA GLY A 328 -2.53 -13.43 -15.02
C GLY A 328 -1.41 -12.64 -14.34
N TRP A 329 -0.87 -13.19 -13.25
CA TRP A 329 0.23 -12.61 -12.48
C TRP A 329 1.41 -12.13 -13.33
N HIS A 330 1.77 -12.89 -14.37
CA HIS A 330 2.85 -12.54 -15.31
C HIS A 330 2.55 -11.23 -16.07
N GLY A 331 1.31 -11.04 -16.53
CA GLY A 331 0.93 -9.82 -17.25
C GLY A 331 1.02 -8.57 -16.36
N VAL A 332 0.63 -8.69 -15.11
CA VAL A 332 0.80 -7.62 -14.11
C VAL A 332 2.29 -7.35 -13.88
N TRP A 333 3.10 -8.39 -13.71
CA TRP A 333 4.55 -8.24 -13.51
C TRP A 333 5.24 -7.54 -14.69
N TRP A 334 4.92 -7.92 -15.94
CA TRP A 334 5.46 -7.26 -17.13
C TRP A 334 5.03 -5.80 -17.24
N SER A 335 3.80 -5.47 -16.83
CA SER A 335 3.33 -4.08 -16.80
C SER A 335 4.08 -3.23 -15.76
N LEU A 336 4.41 -3.81 -14.61
CA LEU A 336 5.27 -3.20 -13.58
C LEU A 336 6.69 -2.96 -14.10
N LEU A 337 7.28 -3.95 -14.77
CA LEU A 337 8.62 -3.84 -15.33
C LEU A 337 8.68 -2.74 -16.41
N LEU A 338 7.67 -2.68 -17.27
CA LEU A 338 7.56 -1.60 -18.26
C LEU A 338 7.47 -0.25 -17.57
N TRP A 339 6.62 -0.11 -16.56
CA TRP A 339 6.49 1.14 -15.83
C TRP A 339 7.79 1.55 -15.15
N PHE A 340 8.45 0.63 -14.47
CA PHE A 340 9.76 0.87 -13.86
C PHE A 340 10.79 1.35 -14.90
N ALA A 341 10.90 0.68 -16.04
CA ALA A 341 11.82 1.06 -17.12
C ALA A 341 11.52 2.47 -17.65
N LEU A 342 10.25 2.84 -17.81
CA LEU A 342 9.85 4.18 -18.24
C LEU A 342 10.21 5.26 -17.21
N GLU A 343 10.04 4.99 -15.91
CA GLU A 343 10.42 5.93 -14.84
C GLU A 343 11.96 6.10 -14.75
N VAL A 344 12.72 5.01 -14.92
CA VAL A 344 14.20 5.08 -14.95
C VAL A 344 14.66 5.92 -16.14
N ARG A 345 14.14 5.68 -17.36
CA ARG A 345 14.46 6.50 -18.54
C ARG A 345 14.10 7.97 -18.35
N ARG A 346 13.03 8.26 -17.65
CA ARG A 346 12.64 9.64 -17.33
C ARG A 346 13.65 10.31 -16.39
N LEU A 347 14.16 9.59 -15.39
CA LEU A 347 15.22 10.07 -14.51
C LEU A 347 16.52 10.39 -15.27
N GLU A 348 16.94 9.52 -16.19
CA GLU A 348 18.13 9.74 -17.01
C GLU A 348 18.02 11.01 -17.87
N ARG A 349 16.84 11.23 -18.48
CA ARG A 349 16.60 12.44 -19.28
C ARG A 349 16.65 13.71 -18.45
N GLU A 350 16.06 13.72 -17.26
CA GLU A 350 16.07 14.87 -16.34
C GLU A 350 17.46 15.13 -15.80
N GLY A 351 18.24 14.08 -15.50
CA GLY A 351 19.63 14.20 -15.07
C GLY A 351 20.57 14.78 -16.14
N ARG A 352 20.30 14.49 -17.43
CA ARG A 352 21.05 15.07 -18.55
C ARG A 352 20.65 16.52 -18.88
N ALA A 353 19.44 16.92 -18.53
CA ALA A 353 18.92 18.27 -18.78
C ALA A 353 19.28 19.28 -17.68
N ALA A 354 19.78 18.81 -16.52
CA ALA A 354 20.28 19.69 -15.47
C ALA A 354 21.60 20.31 -15.88
N PRO A 355 21.74 21.65 -15.96
CA PRO A 355 23.01 22.29 -16.22
C PRO A 355 24.00 21.92 -15.11
N ALA A 356 25.27 21.65 -15.52
CA ALA A 356 26.40 21.31 -14.65
C ALA A 356 26.73 22.40 -13.64
#